data_1463279d0eafeb99cd9736322d8fe06e
#
_entry.id   1463279d0eafeb99cd9736322d8fe06e
#
_cell.length_a   1.000
_cell.length_b   1.000
_cell.length_c   1.000
_cell.angle_alpha   90.00
_cell.angle_beta   90.00
_cell.angle_gamma   90.00
#
_symmetry.space_group_name_H-M   'P 1'
#
loop_
_entity.id
_entity.type
_entity.pdbx_description
1 polymer ?
#
loop_
_entity_poly.entity_id
_entity_poly.type
_entity_poly.pdbx_seq_one_letter_code
_entity_poly.pdbx_strand_id
1 'polypeptide(L)'
;MARSLFLIKGNICAERVRLGRAMQKPPMTQEDLARKLQFMGMDMTALIISRIEKNQRHVCDAELLMLSKALGLSMDWLCGNED
;
A
#
# COMPACT_ATOMS: atom_id res chain seq x y z
N MET A 1 -13.54 10.65 -15.55
CA MET A 1 -12.42 11.29 -16.27
C MET A 1 -11.10 10.79 -15.71
N ALA A 2 -10.20 10.35 -16.56
CA ALA A 2 -8.90 9.85 -16.12
C ALA A 2 -8.02 10.99 -15.62
N ARG A 3 -7.43 10.83 -14.44
CA ARG A 3 -6.51 11.82 -13.88
C ARG A 3 -5.09 11.52 -14.40
N SER A 4 -4.35 12.56 -14.77
CA SER A 4 -2.97 12.40 -15.22
C SER A 4 -2.13 11.86 -14.06
N LEU A 5 -1.42 10.75 -14.29
CA LEU A 5 -0.54 10.16 -13.29
C LEU A 5 0.66 11.06 -12.95
N PHE A 6 1.05 11.93 -13.90
CA PHE A 6 2.16 12.86 -13.68
C PHE A 6 1.81 13.97 -12.70
N LEU A 7 0.53 14.22 -12.44
CA LEU A 7 0.08 15.27 -11.53
C LEU A 7 -0.28 14.74 -10.14
N ILE A 8 -0.10 13.43 -9.89
CA ILE A 8 -0.39 12.86 -8.59
C ILE A 8 0.75 13.20 -7.63
N LYS A 9 0.42 13.87 -6.52
CA LYS A 9 1.42 14.31 -5.54
C LYS A 9 1.82 13.23 -4.54
N GLY A 10 0.96 12.25 -4.31
CA GLY A 10 1.22 11.16 -3.39
C GLY A 10 1.51 9.87 -4.12
N ASN A 11 0.52 8.99 -4.17
CA ASN A 11 0.63 7.69 -4.82
C ASN A 11 -0.75 7.28 -5.35
N ILE A 12 -0.77 6.24 -6.19
CA ILE A 12 -2.04 5.76 -6.76
C ILE A 12 -2.59 4.55 -6.02
N CYS A 13 -1.89 4.05 -5.00
CA CYS A 13 -2.30 2.84 -4.28
C CYS A 13 -2.89 3.10 -2.90
N ALA A 14 -3.03 4.37 -2.50
CA ALA A 14 -3.42 4.76 -1.13
C ALA A 14 -4.67 4.01 -0.64
N GLU A 15 -5.76 4.09 -1.39
CA GLU A 15 -7.01 3.48 -0.97
C GLU A 15 -6.94 1.96 -1.02
N ARG A 16 -6.22 1.42 -2.00
CA ARG A 16 -6.10 -0.04 -2.16
C ARG A 16 -5.24 -0.66 -1.07
N VAL A 17 -4.24 0.04 -0.54
CA VAL A 17 -3.48 -0.46 0.60
C VAL A 17 -4.41 -0.61 1.81
N ARG A 18 -5.20 0.42 2.10
CA ARG A 18 -6.17 0.37 3.20
C ARG A 18 -7.20 -0.75 2.98
N LEU A 19 -7.75 -0.83 1.79
CA LEU A 19 -8.73 -1.85 1.45
C LEU A 19 -8.13 -3.25 1.54
N GLY A 20 -6.90 -3.41 1.06
CA GLY A 20 -6.20 -4.70 1.12
C GLY A 20 -5.98 -5.18 2.55
N ARG A 21 -5.71 -4.25 3.49
CA ARG A 21 -5.63 -4.60 4.91
C ARG A 21 -6.99 -5.08 5.42
N ALA A 22 -8.04 -4.35 5.07
CA ALA A 22 -9.39 -4.69 5.52
C ALA A 22 -9.88 -6.03 4.99
N MET A 23 -9.36 -6.46 3.84
CA MET A 23 -9.74 -7.73 3.21
C MET A 23 -9.07 -8.95 3.83
N GLN A 24 -8.06 -8.75 4.68
CA GLN A 24 -7.40 -9.87 5.36
C GLN A 24 -8.34 -10.50 6.40
N LYS A 25 -8.12 -11.75 6.75
CA LYS A 25 -8.95 -12.47 7.74
C LYS A 25 -8.06 -13.06 8.81
N PRO A 26 -8.05 -12.47 10.01
CA PRO A 26 -8.77 -11.25 10.41
C PRO A 26 -8.22 -10.00 9.74
N PRO A 27 -8.97 -8.89 9.72
CA PRO A 27 -8.48 -7.64 9.15
C PRO A 27 -7.15 -7.21 9.79
N MET A 28 -6.28 -6.69 8.96
CA MET A 28 -4.92 -6.32 9.36
C MET A 28 -4.88 -4.85 9.75
N THR A 29 -4.33 -4.54 10.94
CA THR A 29 -4.10 -3.14 11.33
C THR A 29 -2.89 -2.58 10.59
N GLN A 30 -2.69 -1.25 10.68
CA GLN A 30 -1.50 -0.63 10.12
C GLN A 30 -0.23 -1.16 10.82
N GLU A 31 -0.30 -1.39 12.13
CA GLU A 31 0.81 -1.98 12.88
C GLU A 31 1.10 -3.40 12.44
N ASP A 32 0.06 -4.19 12.20
CA ASP A 32 0.23 -5.56 11.71
C ASP A 32 0.96 -5.57 10.36
N LEU A 33 0.55 -4.70 9.45
CA LEU A 33 1.18 -4.61 8.14
C LEU A 33 2.64 -4.14 8.27
N ALA A 34 2.89 -3.14 9.11
CA ALA A 34 4.25 -2.65 9.36
C ALA A 34 5.13 -3.77 9.89
N ARG A 35 4.64 -4.53 10.86
CA ARG A 35 5.38 -5.65 11.45
C ARG A 35 5.70 -6.72 10.41
N LYS A 36 4.74 -7.04 9.56
CA LYS A 36 4.94 -8.02 8.49
C LYS A 36 6.00 -7.55 7.49
N LEU A 37 5.95 -6.28 7.10
CA LEU A 37 6.93 -5.71 6.19
C LEU A 37 8.33 -5.68 6.81
N GLN A 38 8.43 -5.34 8.09
CA GLN A 38 9.71 -5.37 8.82
C GLN A 38 10.28 -6.79 8.85
N PHE A 39 9.43 -7.77 9.10
CA PHE A 39 9.83 -9.18 9.08
C PHE A 39 10.35 -9.60 7.69
N MET A 40 9.80 -9.01 6.64
CA MET A 40 10.21 -9.26 5.26
C MET A 40 11.47 -8.47 4.87
N GLY A 41 12.01 -7.67 5.78
CA GLY A 41 13.24 -6.93 5.54
C GLY A 41 13.05 -5.49 5.10
N MET A 42 11.82 -4.98 5.10
CA MET A 42 11.55 -3.59 4.72
C MET A 42 11.28 -2.75 5.96
N ASP A 43 12.07 -1.71 6.14
CA ASP A 43 11.96 -0.81 7.30
C ASP A 43 10.78 0.15 7.11
N MET A 44 9.59 -0.31 7.47
CA MET A 44 8.33 0.41 7.31
C MET A 44 7.64 0.49 8.67
N THR A 45 7.10 1.67 9.01
CA THR A 45 6.39 1.88 10.28
C THR A 45 4.89 2.09 10.02
N ALA A 46 4.08 1.95 11.08
CA ALA A 46 2.64 2.23 10.99
C ALA A 46 2.39 3.68 10.57
N LEU A 47 3.21 4.62 11.03
CA LEU A 47 3.08 6.03 10.64
C LEU A 47 3.31 6.20 9.12
N ILE A 48 4.31 5.52 8.57
CA ILE A 48 4.58 5.57 7.14
C ILE A 48 3.40 4.99 6.36
N ILE A 49 2.86 3.86 6.81
CA ILE A 49 1.68 3.25 6.18
C ILE A 49 0.50 4.21 6.23
N SER A 50 0.28 4.87 7.37
CA SER A 50 -0.78 5.86 7.50
C SER A 50 -0.63 6.98 6.47
N ARG A 51 0.59 7.47 6.27
CA ARG A 51 0.86 8.52 5.28
C ARG A 51 0.62 8.05 3.85
N ILE A 52 0.97 6.80 3.56
CA ILE A 52 0.68 6.19 2.25
C ILE A 52 -0.83 6.17 2.03
N GLU A 53 -1.59 5.70 3.01
CA GLU A 53 -3.04 5.56 2.89
C GLU A 53 -3.77 6.89 2.81
N LYS A 54 -3.18 7.95 3.35
CA LYS A 54 -3.71 9.32 3.26
C LYS A 54 -3.24 10.04 2.01
N ASN A 55 -2.50 9.35 1.14
CA ASN A 55 -1.98 9.93 -0.09
C ASN A 55 -1.02 11.10 0.15
N GLN A 56 -0.24 11.02 1.22
CA GLN A 56 0.68 12.08 1.64
C GLN A 56 2.13 11.75 1.35
N ARG A 57 2.39 10.63 0.67
CA ARG A 57 3.73 10.12 0.45
C ARG A 57 3.78 9.33 -0.83
N HIS A 58 4.90 9.39 -1.53
CA HIS A 58 5.15 8.53 -2.69
C HIS A 58 5.39 7.09 -2.23
N VAL A 59 5.11 6.14 -3.12
CA VAL A 59 5.42 4.73 -2.93
C VAL A 59 6.34 4.34 -4.07
N CYS A 60 7.56 3.92 -3.76
CA CYS A 60 8.50 3.49 -4.78
C CYS A 60 8.20 2.05 -5.23
N ASP A 61 8.81 1.64 -6.33
CA ASP A 61 8.55 0.32 -6.93
C ASP A 61 8.86 -0.82 -5.96
N ALA A 62 9.95 -0.74 -5.21
CA ALA A 62 10.30 -1.77 -4.23
C ALA A 62 9.26 -1.85 -3.12
N GLU A 63 8.76 -0.71 -2.65
CA GLU A 63 7.71 -0.68 -1.63
C GLU A 63 6.40 -1.26 -2.16
N LEU A 64 6.05 -0.95 -3.40
CA LEU A 64 4.85 -1.49 -4.01
C LEU A 64 4.94 -3.01 -4.12
N LEU A 65 6.07 -3.54 -4.53
CA LEU A 65 6.30 -4.98 -4.60
C LEU A 65 6.13 -5.64 -3.25
N MET A 66 6.72 -5.05 -2.21
CA MET A 66 6.65 -5.62 -0.87
C MET A 66 5.24 -5.53 -0.28
N LEU A 67 4.52 -4.45 -0.53
CA LEU A 67 3.12 -4.33 -0.13
C LEU A 67 2.28 -5.41 -0.82
N SER A 68 2.50 -5.64 -2.10
CA SER A 68 1.83 -6.68 -2.85
C SER A 68 2.05 -8.05 -2.19
N LYS A 69 3.28 -8.38 -1.86
CA LYS A 69 3.61 -9.65 -1.22
C LYS A 69 3.02 -9.77 0.17
N ALA A 70 3.09 -8.70 0.97
CA ALA A 70 2.60 -8.71 2.34
C ALA A 70 1.07 -8.87 2.39
N LEU A 71 0.36 -8.29 1.44
CA LEU A 71 -1.10 -8.33 1.40
C LEU A 71 -1.63 -9.51 0.58
N GLY A 72 -0.77 -10.19 -0.19
CA GLY A 72 -1.20 -11.28 -1.07
C GLY A 72 -2.07 -10.79 -2.23
N LEU A 73 -1.84 -9.57 -2.70
CA LEU A 73 -2.61 -8.94 -3.77
C LEU A 73 -1.64 -8.50 -4.87
N SER A 74 -2.11 -8.47 -6.12
CA SER A 74 -1.24 -8.10 -7.23
C SER A 74 -0.86 -6.63 -7.18
N MET A 75 0.28 -6.28 -7.77
CA MET A 75 0.68 -4.89 -7.93
C MET A 75 -0.32 -4.12 -8.80
N ASP A 76 -0.87 -4.80 -9.82
CA ASP A 76 -1.90 -4.19 -10.67
C ASP A 76 -3.14 -3.82 -9.86
N TRP A 77 -3.58 -4.71 -8.98
CA TRP A 77 -4.74 -4.41 -8.14
C TRP A 77 -4.45 -3.22 -7.22
N LEU A 78 -3.26 -3.19 -6.61
CA LEU A 78 -2.87 -2.09 -5.73
C LEU A 78 -2.83 -0.75 -6.46
N CYS A 79 -2.48 -0.78 -7.74
CA CYS A 79 -2.44 0.43 -8.57
C CYS A 79 -3.82 0.81 -9.12
N GLY A 80 -4.84 0.02 -8.84
CA GLY A 80 -6.18 0.26 -9.37
C GLY A 80 -6.33 -0.11 -10.84
N ASN A 81 -5.43 -0.93 -11.37
CA ASN A 81 -5.42 -1.32 -12.78
C ASN A 81 -6.21 -2.61 -13.04
N GLU A 82 -6.71 -3.26 -11.99
CA GLU A 82 -7.61 -4.41 -12.07
C GLU A 82 -8.58 -4.38 -10.91
N ASP A 83 -9.73 -5.00 -11.07
CA ASP A 83 -10.78 -5.02 -10.05
C ASP A 83 -10.55 -6.08 -8.96
#